data_5b01fc604ba91cde0a6c29db846bfa6a
#
_entry.id   5b01fc604ba91cde0a6c29db846bfa6a
#
_cell.length_a   1.000
_cell.length_b   1.000
_cell.length_c   1.000
_cell.angle_alpha   90.00
_cell.angle_beta   90.00
_cell.angle_gamma   90.00
#
_symmetry.space_group_name_H-M   'P 1'
#
loop_
_entity.id
_entity.type
_entity.pdbx_description
1 polymer ?
#
loop_
_entity_poly.entity_id
_entity_poly.type
_entity_poly.pdbx_seq_one_letter_code
_entity_poly.pdbx_strand_id
1 'polypeptide(L)'
;MTYTKVTVIILAVLAFFSALIAIVSLGLMSAEDYAVKEQVAYTSFKEPENYDPEIFAYDANRGELRKEYFGIKLADLKQDENGNYSMSEQQRETFIKNILGKHMCSLQWISWKDFGTVTISQNSDKTIHVKGGQKSKTNSDYLEIDGTLTVVNPLHLQFTGEIITCVDHINNGNPVKRNGTYNFTVAGQRRYWRMQEMTNPDDPCCDYVDIYFD
;
A
#
# COMPACT_ATOMS: atom_id res chain seq x y z
N MET A 1 -44.28 -44.84 12.50
CA MET A 1 -43.66 -43.62 11.94
C MET A 1 -44.00 -43.65 10.46
N THR A 2 -44.85 -42.76 9.95
CA THR A 2 -45.38 -42.80 8.60
C THR A 2 -44.30 -42.41 7.58
N TYR A 3 -44.25 -43.10 6.42
CA TYR A 3 -43.31 -42.87 5.31
C TYR A 3 -43.12 -41.38 4.96
N THR A 4 -44.13 -40.57 5.06
CA THR A 4 -44.12 -39.12 4.84
C THR A 4 -43.17 -38.33 5.77
N LYS A 5 -43.02 -38.74 7.05
CA LYS A 5 -42.11 -38.08 7.98
C LYS A 5 -40.66 -38.38 7.69
N VAL A 6 -40.34 -39.58 7.22
CA VAL A 6 -38.98 -39.96 6.85
C VAL A 6 -38.56 -39.23 5.57
N THR A 7 -39.45 -39.11 4.58
CA THR A 7 -39.15 -38.39 3.32
C THR A 7 -38.91 -36.92 3.56
N VAL A 8 -39.69 -36.28 4.43
CA VAL A 8 -39.47 -34.84 4.77
C VAL A 8 -38.13 -34.61 5.49
N ILE A 9 -37.73 -35.54 6.38
CA ILE A 9 -36.43 -35.44 7.07
C ILE A 9 -35.29 -35.60 6.09
N ILE A 10 -35.36 -36.57 5.14
CA ILE A 10 -34.31 -36.77 4.14
C ILE A 10 -34.19 -35.57 3.22
N LEU A 11 -35.27 -34.95 2.77
CA LEU A 11 -35.25 -33.75 1.94
C LEU A 11 -34.68 -32.52 2.71
N ALA A 12 -34.97 -32.39 3.99
CA ALA A 12 -34.42 -31.31 4.82
C ALA A 12 -32.89 -31.47 5.04
N VAL A 13 -32.43 -32.70 5.24
CA VAL A 13 -30.99 -33.02 5.38
C VAL A 13 -30.24 -32.76 4.07
N LEU A 14 -30.80 -33.18 2.92
CA LEU A 14 -30.20 -32.92 1.60
C LEU A 14 -30.15 -31.42 1.28
N ALA A 15 -31.19 -30.65 1.63
CA ALA A 15 -31.21 -29.21 1.46
C ALA A 15 -30.16 -28.51 2.35
N PHE A 16 -29.98 -28.99 3.59
CA PHE A 16 -28.94 -28.48 4.49
C PHE A 16 -27.53 -28.75 4.00
N PHE A 17 -27.26 -29.96 3.50
CA PHE A 17 -25.96 -30.30 2.92
C PHE A 17 -25.67 -29.53 1.63
N SER A 18 -26.66 -29.31 0.76
CA SER A 18 -26.47 -28.50 -0.45
C SER A 18 -26.22 -27.00 -0.13
N ALA A 19 -26.88 -26.46 0.91
CA ALA A 19 -26.61 -25.11 1.40
C ALA A 19 -25.19 -25.00 2.03
N LEU A 20 -24.75 -26.02 2.77
CA LEU A 20 -23.41 -26.06 3.36
C LEU A 20 -22.32 -26.14 2.28
N ILE A 21 -22.54 -26.94 1.23
CA ILE A 21 -21.62 -27.02 0.08
C ILE A 21 -21.59 -25.68 -0.67
N ALA A 22 -22.72 -24.99 -0.83
CA ALA A 22 -22.76 -23.67 -1.45
C ALA A 22 -22.02 -22.60 -0.62
N ILE A 23 -22.15 -22.64 0.71
CA ILE A 23 -21.41 -21.73 1.61
C ILE A 23 -19.91 -22.03 1.59
N VAL A 24 -19.52 -23.30 1.55
CA VAL A 24 -18.12 -23.71 1.46
C VAL A 24 -17.54 -23.35 0.09
N SER A 25 -18.31 -23.50 -1.01
CA SER A 25 -17.84 -23.07 -2.34
C SER A 25 -17.80 -21.55 -2.55
N LEU A 26 -18.60 -20.78 -1.81
CA LEU A 26 -18.52 -19.31 -1.78
C LEU A 26 -17.42 -18.79 -0.84
N GLY A 27 -16.99 -19.58 0.15
CA GLY A 27 -15.94 -19.24 1.11
C GLY A 27 -14.54 -19.70 0.71
N LEU A 28 -14.42 -20.59 -0.29
CA LEU A 28 -13.16 -21.05 -0.85
C LEU A 28 -12.90 -20.39 -2.22
N MET A 29 -12.81 -19.07 -2.24
CA MET A 29 -11.94 -18.44 -3.24
C MET A 29 -10.52 -18.82 -2.83
N SER A 30 -9.90 -19.72 -3.60
CA SER A 30 -8.54 -20.16 -3.33
C SER A 30 -7.58 -18.98 -3.47
N ALA A 31 -6.43 -19.07 -2.78
CA ALA A 31 -5.35 -18.12 -3.00
C ALA A 31 -4.97 -17.98 -4.49
N GLU A 32 -5.24 -19.02 -5.29
CA GLU A 32 -5.06 -19.02 -6.75
C GLU A 32 -6.11 -18.17 -7.48
N ASP A 33 -7.38 -18.14 -7.03
CA ASP A 33 -8.40 -17.25 -7.60
C ASP A 33 -8.13 -15.77 -7.27
N TYR A 34 -7.54 -15.51 -6.10
CA TYR A 34 -7.04 -14.19 -5.74
C TYR A 34 -5.84 -13.80 -6.62
N ALA A 35 -4.87 -14.69 -6.79
CA ALA A 35 -3.70 -14.47 -7.64
C ALA A 35 -4.09 -14.28 -9.11
N VAL A 36 -5.09 -15.02 -9.60
CA VAL A 36 -5.60 -14.87 -10.98
C VAL A 36 -6.37 -13.56 -11.15
N LYS A 37 -7.18 -13.12 -10.17
CA LYS A 37 -7.83 -11.82 -10.20
C LYS A 37 -6.83 -10.66 -10.12
N GLU A 38 -5.80 -10.80 -9.30
CA GLU A 38 -4.71 -9.85 -9.21
C GLU A 38 -3.91 -9.78 -10.52
N GLN A 39 -3.64 -10.93 -11.15
CA GLN A 39 -2.98 -11.02 -12.45
C GLN A 39 -3.85 -10.46 -13.59
N VAL A 40 -5.17 -10.69 -13.58
CA VAL A 40 -6.10 -10.15 -14.59
C VAL A 40 -6.27 -8.64 -14.42
N ALA A 41 -6.32 -8.12 -13.19
CA ALA A 41 -6.30 -6.69 -12.92
C ALA A 41 -4.98 -6.06 -13.40
N TYR A 42 -3.86 -6.75 -13.26
CA TYR A 42 -2.54 -6.31 -13.73
C TYR A 42 -2.39 -6.33 -15.25
N THR A 43 -3.02 -7.30 -15.94
CA THR A 43 -2.95 -7.43 -17.42
C THR A 43 -3.95 -6.54 -18.17
N SER A 44 -4.99 -6.04 -17.50
CA SER A 44 -5.93 -5.08 -18.09
C SER A 44 -5.47 -3.62 -17.97
N PHE A 45 -4.35 -3.38 -17.31
CA PHE A 45 -3.77 -2.06 -17.16
C PHE A 45 -3.15 -1.61 -18.49
N LYS A 46 -3.83 -0.71 -19.19
CA LYS A 46 -3.22 0.02 -20.32
C LYS A 46 -2.22 1.02 -19.75
N GLU A 47 -0.94 0.86 -20.11
CA GLU A 47 0.07 1.88 -19.83
C GLU A 47 -0.45 3.26 -20.24
N PRO A 48 -0.35 4.27 -19.36
CA PRO A 48 -0.69 5.64 -19.72
C PRO A 48 0.15 6.10 -20.92
N GLU A 49 -0.46 6.81 -21.89
CA GLU A 49 0.23 7.31 -23.11
C GLU A 49 1.47 8.19 -22.83
N ASN A 50 1.66 8.65 -21.59
CA ASN A 50 2.81 9.43 -21.14
C ASN A 50 3.49 8.76 -19.92
N TYR A 51 3.64 7.44 -19.98
CA TYR A 51 4.41 6.69 -19.00
C TYR A 51 5.87 7.16 -19.09
N ASP A 52 6.38 7.74 -18.00
CA ASP A 52 7.80 8.05 -17.88
C ASP A 52 8.50 6.80 -17.31
N PRO A 53 9.25 6.05 -18.14
CA PRO A 53 9.91 4.85 -17.69
C PRO A 53 10.98 5.13 -16.60
N GLU A 54 11.47 6.36 -16.45
CA GLU A 54 12.44 6.70 -15.40
C GLU A 54 11.78 6.86 -14.04
N ILE A 55 10.54 7.35 -13.98
CA ILE A 55 9.75 7.45 -12.74
C ILE A 55 9.25 6.07 -12.30
N PHE A 56 8.85 5.25 -13.27
CA PHE A 56 8.30 3.92 -13.05
C PHE A 56 9.26 2.80 -13.46
N ALA A 57 10.55 3.10 -13.72
CA ALA A 57 11.50 2.14 -14.22
C ALA A 57 11.40 0.82 -13.47
N TYR A 58 10.65 -0.06 -14.10
CA TYR A 58 10.55 -1.45 -13.76
C TYR A 58 11.85 -2.06 -14.25
N ASP A 59 12.92 -1.85 -13.46
CA ASP A 59 14.23 -2.35 -13.79
C ASP A 59 14.16 -3.89 -13.89
N ALA A 60 14.73 -4.42 -14.96
CA ALA A 60 14.87 -5.86 -15.17
C ALA A 60 15.67 -6.56 -14.03
N ASN A 61 16.38 -5.81 -13.21
CA ASN A 61 17.06 -6.24 -11.98
C ASN A 61 16.10 -6.25 -10.78
N ARG A 62 14.90 -6.79 -10.94
CA ARG A 62 13.97 -7.03 -9.83
C ARG A 62 14.68 -7.80 -8.72
N GLY A 63 14.88 -7.14 -7.58
CA GLY A 63 15.42 -7.75 -6.37
C GLY A 63 16.65 -7.03 -5.81
N GLU A 64 17.41 -6.32 -6.61
CA GLU A 64 18.53 -5.54 -6.10
C GLU A 64 18.08 -4.17 -5.62
N LEU A 65 18.51 -3.77 -4.42
CA LEU A 65 18.29 -2.44 -3.88
C LEU A 65 19.21 -1.43 -4.59
N ARG A 66 18.80 -0.17 -4.64
CA ARG A 66 19.69 0.92 -5.04
C ARG A 66 20.87 0.99 -4.05
N LYS A 67 22.02 1.40 -4.55
CA LYS A 67 23.22 1.47 -3.73
C LYS A 67 23.21 2.59 -2.71
N GLU A 68 22.38 3.64 -2.98
CA GLU A 68 22.34 4.84 -2.16
C GLU A 68 20.91 5.41 -2.10
N TYR A 69 20.55 5.94 -0.92
CA TYR A 69 19.29 6.63 -0.64
C TYR A 69 19.58 7.90 0.16
N PHE A 70 19.25 9.05 -0.39
CA PHE A 70 19.39 10.37 0.27
C PHE A 70 20.77 10.59 0.92
N GLY A 71 21.83 10.25 0.18
CA GLY A 71 23.21 10.42 0.65
C GLY A 71 23.71 9.32 1.58
N ILE A 72 22.91 8.28 1.83
CA ILE A 72 23.29 7.12 2.63
C ILE A 72 23.51 5.92 1.72
N LYS A 73 24.75 5.44 1.65
CA LYS A 73 25.10 4.22 0.93
C LYS A 73 24.72 3.01 1.78
N LEU A 74 24.03 2.04 1.19
CA LEU A 74 23.64 0.83 1.90
C LEU A 74 24.84 0.03 2.40
N ALA A 75 25.96 0.06 1.66
CA ALA A 75 27.20 -0.60 2.04
C ALA A 75 27.84 -0.04 3.33
N ASP A 76 27.49 1.20 3.71
CA ASP A 76 28.00 1.85 4.93
C ASP A 76 27.10 1.60 6.15
N LEU A 77 25.97 0.91 5.96
CA LEU A 77 25.04 0.55 7.03
C LEU A 77 25.43 -0.79 7.66
N LYS A 78 25.17 -0.91 8.95
CA LYS A 78 25.25 -2.21 9.63
C LYS A 78 24.01 -3.03 9.28
N GLN A 79 24.19 -4.31 9.04
CA GLN A 79 23.12 -5.26 8.81
C GLN A 79 23.13 -6.31 9.91
N ASP A 80 21.97 -6.63 10.46
CA ASP A 80 21.83 -7.71 11.43
C ASP A 80 21.71 -9.09 10.73
N GLU A 81 21.63 -10.15 11.53
CA GLU A 81 21.50 -11.54 11.04
C GLU A 81 20.22 -11.80 10.25
N ASN A 82 19.20 -10.95 10.40
CA ASN A 82 17.93 -11.02 9.67
C ASN A 82 17.95 -10.14 8.41
N GLY A 83 19.05 -9.46 8.12
CA GLY A 83 19.18 -8.59 6.96
C GLY A 83 18.64 -7.17 7.18
N ASN A 84 18.26 -6.77 8.40
CA ASN A 84 17.76 -5.43 8.68
C ASN A 84 18.92 -4.42 8.78
N TYR A 85 18.77 -3.29 8.09
CA TYR A 85 19.73 -2.21 8.16
C TYR A 85 19.54 -1.33 9.39
N SER A 86 20.67 -0.88 9.97
CA SER A 86 20.69 0.10 11.04
C SER A 86 21.62 1.27 10.71
N MET A 87 21.24 2.47 11.12
CA MET A 87 21.99 3.71 10.94
C MET A 87 22.63 4.16 12.25
N SER A 88 23.82 4.74 12.16
CA SER A 88 24.35 5.59 13.23
C SER A 88 23.54 6.88 13.35
N GLU A 89 23.65 7.58 14.46
CA GLU A 89 22.95 8.87 14.67
C GLU A 89 23.32 9.89 13.59
N GLN A 90 24.60 9.99 13.23
CA GLN A 90 25.06 10.89 12.18
C GLN A 90 24.47 10.53 10.80
N GLN A 91 24.36 9.26 10.47
CA GLN A 91 23.71 8.82 9.24
C GLN A 91 22.21 9.16 9.25
N ARG A 92 21.55 8.97 10.40
CA ARG A 92 20.14 9.31 10.61
C ARG A 92 19.90 10.82 10.43
N GLU A 93 20.72 11.67 11.05
CA GLU A 93 20.60 13.12 10.89
C GLU A 93 20.81 13.55 9.43
N THR A 94 21.78 12.97 8.75
CA THR A 94 22.03 13.21 7.33
C THR A 94 20.84 12.81 6.48
N PHE A 95 20.30 11.62 6.71
CA PHE A 95 19.13 11.11 5.99
C PHE A 95 17.91 12.01 6.22
N ILE A 96 17.61 12.33 7.48
CA ILE A 96 16.50 13.22 7.84
C ILE A 96 16.63 14.55 7.11
N LYS A 97 17.79 15.20 7.19
CA LYS A 97 18.04 16.48 6.50
C LYS A 97 17.73 16.40 5.01
N ASN A 98 18.06 15.28 4.37
CA ASN A 98 17.94 15.12 2.93
C ASN A 98 16.54 14.70 2.47
N ILE A 99 15.69 14.16 3.37
CA ILE A 99 14.30 13.85 3.04
C ILE A 99 13.35 15.01 3.35
N LEU A 100 13.81 16.12 3.99
CA LEU A 100 12.94 17.26 4.21
C LEU A 100 12.59 17.93 2.90
N GLY A 101 11.32 18.31 2.74
CA GLY A 101 10.86 19.02 1.56
C GLY A 101 9.59 18.42 0.98
N LYS A 102 9.37 18.72 -0.30
CA LYS A 102 8.21 18.23 -1.05
C LYS A 102 8.57 16.93 -1.76
N HIS A 103 7.67 15.98 -1.67
CA HIS A 103 7.74 14.69 -2.35
C HIS A 103 6.45 14.45 -3.13
N MET A 104 6.56 13.82 -4.29
CA MET A 104 5.37 13.30 -4.97
C MET A 104 4.73 12.20 -4.13
N CYS A 105 3.41 12.06 -4.23
CA CYS A 105 2.68 10.93 -3.68
C CYS A 105 1.59 10.45 -4.64
N SER A 106 1.21 9.20 -4.50
CA SER A 106 0.11 8.64 -5.29
C SER A 106 -0.71 7.60 -4.54
N LEU A 107 -1.99 7.53 -4.93
CA LEU A 107 -2.88 6.40 -4.75
C LEU A 107 -3.22 5.89 -6.15
N GLN A 108 -3.00 4.61 -6.44
CA GLN A 108 -3.15 4.04 -7.78
C GLN A 108 -4.54 4.25 -8.39
N TRP A 109 -5.57 4.36 -7.56
CA TRP A 109 -6.96 4.53 -8.00
C TRP A 109 -7.27 5.93 -8.54
N ILE A 110 -6.46 6.93 -8.18
CA ILE A 110 -6.68 8.31 -8.60
C ILE A 110 -6.03 8.58 -9.95
N SER A 111 -4.70 8.49 -10.01
CA SER A 111 -3.95 8.75 -11.23
C SER A 111 -2.48 8.34 -11.09
N TRP A 112 -1.92 7.80 -12.19
CA TRP A 112 -0.49 7.58 -12.36
C TRP A 112 0.20 8.69 -13.16
N LYS A 113 -0.55 9.70 -13.62
CA LYS A 113 -0.04 10.85 -14.38
C LYS A 113 -0.02 12.12 -13.54
N ASP A 114 -1.02 12.27 -12.68
CA ASP A 114 -1.25 13.46 -11.89
C ASP A 114 -0.95 13.15 -10.42
N PHE A 115 0.34 13.23 -10.09
CA PHE A 115 0.79 13.00 -8.72
C PHE A 115 0.28 14.07 -7.77
N GLY A 116 0.05 13.66 -6.55
CA GLY A 116 -0.12 14.57 -5.43
C GLY A 116 1.23 15.02 -4.86
N THR A 117 1.17 15.74 -3.76
CA THR A 117 2.35 16.23 -3.05
C THR A 117 2.17 16.07 -1.56
N VAL A 118 3.15 15.50 -0.90
CA VAL A 118 3.33 15.58 0.56
C VAL A 118 4.54 16.43 0.88
N THR A 119 4.50 17.11 2.03
CA THR A 119 5.64 17.84 2.57
C THR A 119 6.12 17.14 3.82
N ILE A 120 7.40 16.79 3.85
CA ILE A 120 8.08 16.28 5.04
C ILE A 120 8.81 17.47 5.69
N SER A 121 8.52 17.73 6.95
CA SER A 121 9.09 18.82 7.71
C SER A 121 9.57 18.36 9.08
N GLN A 122 10.53 19.07 9.67
CA GLN A 122 10.98 18.82 11.04
C GLN A 122 10.55 19.96 11.95
N ASN A 123 9.88 19.60 13.03
CA ASN A 123 9.44 20.54 14.06
C ASN A 123 10.60 20.94 15.00
N SER A 124 10.38 21.96 15.82
CA SER A 124 11.38 22.44 16.80
C SER A 124 11.76 21.40 17.85
N ASP A 125 10.88 20.45 18.15
CA ASP A 125 11.10 19.32 19.04
C ASP A 125 11.79 18.12 18.35
N LYS A 126 12.24 18.30 17.10
CA LYS A 126 12.84 17.31 16.22
C LYS A 126 11.90 16.22 15.71
N THR A 127 10.61 16.25 16.01
CA THR A 127 9.64 15.35 15.38
C THR A 127 9.56 15.63 13.88
N ILE A 128 9.43 14.57 13.09
CA ILE A 128 9.28 14.67 11.63
C ILE A 128 7.81 14.55 11.32
N HIS A 129 7.26 15.54 10.65
CA HIS A 129 5.86 15.58 10.25
C HIS A 129 5.75 15.44 8.74
N VAL A 130 4.76 14.69 8.28
CA VAL A 130 4.40 14.55 6.87
C VAL A 130 2.95 14.94 6.68
N LYS A 131 2.69 15.81 5.69
CA LYS A 131 1.35 16.27 5.38
C LYS A 131 1.17 16.54 3.90
N GLY A 132 0.03 16.16 3.37
CA GLY A 132 -0.37 16.43 2.01
C GLY A 132 -1.29 15.38 1.45
N GLY A 133 -1.21 15.11 0.13
CA GLY A 133 -2.04 14.10 -0.52
C GLY A 133 -2.17 14.34 -2.02
N GLN A 134 -3.10 13.60 -2.63
CA GLN A 134 -3.39 13.65 -4.06
C GLN A 134 -4.88 13.96 -4.26
N LYS A 135 -5.20 14.76 -5.28
CA LYS A 135 -6.58 15.00 -5.71
C LYS A 135 -6.71 14.69 -7.18
N SER A 136 -7.80 14.03 -7.53
CA SER A 136 -8.16 13.81 -8.92
C SER A 136 -8.43 15.15 -9.62
N LYS A 137 -8.06 15.25 -10.89
CA LYS A 137 -8.40 16.37 -11.76
C LYS A 137 -9.74 16.21 -12.47
N THR A 138 -10.30 15.00 -12.43
CA THR A 138 -11.48 14.65 -13.23
C THR A 138 -12.74 14.39 -12.41
N ASN A 139 -12.56 14.05 -11.11
CA ASN A 139 -13.65 13.78 -10.18
C ASN A 139 -13.29 14.24 -8.75
N SER A 140 -14.03 13.79 -7.75
CA SER A 140 -13.84 14.15 -6.34
C SER A 140 -12.90 13.22 -5.55
N ASP A 141 -12.23 12.28 -6.22
CA ASP A 141 -11.34 11.33 -5.57
C ASP A 141 -10.13 12.02 -4.94
N TYR A 142 -9.73 11.54 -3.75
CA TYR A 142 -8.59 12.10 -3.06
C TYR A 142 -7.89 11.11 -2.13
N LEU A 143 -6.64 11.41 -1.85
CA LEU A 143 -5.81 10.86 -0.80
C LEU A 143 -5.38 12.03 0.12
N GLU A 144 -5.49 11.85 1.42
CA GLU A 144 -4.92 12.76 2.42
C GLU A 144 -4.02 11.97 3.38
N ILE A 145 -2.88 12.57 3.72
CA ILE A 145 -1.89 12.01 4.65
C ILE A 145 -1.54 13.12 5.64
N ASP A 146 -1.67 12.85 6.94
CA ASP A 146 -1.31 13.79 8.02
C ASP A 146 -0.82 13.01 9.24
N GLY A 147 0.47 13.16 9.59
CA GLY A 147 1.04 12.44 10.72
C GLY A 147 2.53 12.67 10.90
N THR A 148 3.14 11.81 11.69
CA THR A 148 4.57 11.83 11.99
C THR A 148 5.29 10.66 11.37
N LEU A 149 6.57 10.85 11.06
CA LEU A 149 7.47 9.82 10.54
C LEU A 149 8.55 9.50 11.58
N THR A 150 8.76 8.20 11.80
CA THR A 150 9.95 7.67 12.44
C THR A 150 10.82 7.04 11.37
N VAL A 151 12.06 7.49 11.24
CA VAL A 151 13.03 6.92 10.32
C VAL A 151 13.65 5.69 10.96
N VAL A 152 13.31 4.50 10.48
CA VAL A 152 13.92 3.23 10.92
C VAL A 152 15.27 3.05 10.23
N ASN A 153 15.26 3.10 8.90
CA ASN A 153 16.44 3.11 8.05
C ASN A 153 16.04 3.70 6.67
N PRO A 154 16.95 3.88 5.71
CA PRO A 154 16.62 4.49 4.43
C PRO A 154 15.56 3.75 3.61
N LEU A 155 15.38 2.47 3.85
CA LEU A 155 14.40 1.63 3.16
C LEU A 155 13.08 1.50 3.93
N HIS A 156 13.03 1.98 5.18
CA HIS A 156 11.89 1.78 6.05
C HIS A 156 11.60 3.03 6.89
N LEU A 157 10.48 3.64 6.60
CA LEU A 157 9.86 4.70 7.41
C LEU A 157 8.64 4.13 8.12
N GLN A 158 8.41 4.54 9.35
CA GLN A 158 7.18 4.25 10.07
C GLN A 158 6.37 5.53 10.20
N PHE A 159 5.17 5.52 9.68
CA PHE A 159 4.22 6.62 9.77
C PHE A 159 3.24 6.37 10.91
N THR A 160 2.94 7.39 11.69
CA THR A 160 1.88 7.37 12.70
C THR A 160 0.98 8.58 12.51
N GLY A 161 -0.29 8.35 12.21
CA GLY A 161 -1.23 9.41 11.91
C GLY A 161 -2.46 8.94 11.17
N GLU A 162 -3.06 9.85 10.42
CA GLU A 162 -4.27 9.58 9.63
C GLU A 162 -3.94 9.54 8.13
N ILE A 163 -4.48 8.52 7.45
CA ILE A 163 -4.53 8.40 5.99
C ILE A 163 -5.99 8.27 5.59
N ILE A 164 -6.47 9.15 4.73
CA ILE A 164 -7.84 9.12 4.20
C ILE A 164 -7.77 8.87 2.70
N THR A 165 -8.48 7.84 2.24
CA THR A 165 -8.70 7.59 0.81
C THR A 165 -10.18 7.72 0.51
N CYS A 166 -10.54 8.41 -0.58
CA CYS A 166 -11.91 8.51 -1.06
C CYS A 166 -11.88 8.34 -2.57
N VAL A 167 -12.49 7.27 -3.06
CA VAL A 167 -12.49 6.89 -4.48
C VAL A 167 -13.90 6.44 -4.84
N ASP A 168 -14.47 6.97 -5.91
CA ASP A 168 -15.88 6.86 -6.28
C ASP A 168 -16.40 5.41 -6.37
N HIS A 169 -15.57 4.50 -6.86
CA HIS A 169 -15.90 3.09 -7.07
C HIS A 169 -15.42 2.17 -5.92
N ILE A 170 -14.83 2.72 -4.85
CA ILE A 170 -14.39 2.00 -3.65
C ILE A 170 -15.24 2.45 -2.47
N ASN A 171 -15.70 1.52 -1.63
CA ASN A 171 -16.57 1.79 -0.48
C ASN A 171 -17.78 2.70 -0.84
N ASN A 172 -18.34 2.50 -2.06
CA ASN A 172 -19.44 3.32 -2.59
C ASN A 172 -19.13 4.84 -2.61
N GLY A 173 -17.90 5.23 -2.80
CA GLY A 173 -17.46 6.63 -2.79
C GLY A 173 -17.37 7.26 -1.40
N ASN A 174 -17.51 6.49 -0.33
CA ASN A 174 -17.35 7.00 1.02
C ASN A 174 -15.87 7.01 1.43
N PRO A 175 -15.43 8.02 2.19
CA PRO A 175 -14.07 8.08 2.69
C PRO A 175 -13.73 6.88 3.59
N VAL A 176 -12.58 6.29 3.34
CA VAL A 176 -11.97 5.26 4.17
C VAL A 176 -10.89 5.91 5.02
N LYS A 177 -11.02 5.83 6.34
CA LYS A 177 -10.09 6.44 7.30
C LYS A 177 -9.25 5.39 7.99
N ARG A 178 -7.94 5.54 7.88
CA ARG A 178 -6.95 4.77 8.61
C ARG A 178 -6.29 5.67 9.62
N ASN A 179 -6.38 5.36 10.91
CA ASN A 179 -5.69 6.08 11.97
C ASN A 179 -4.87 5.07 12.79
N GLY A 180 -3.54 5.20 12.74
CA GLY A 180 -2.65 4.22 13.36
C GLY A 180 -1.20 4.38 12.93
N THR A 181 -0.46 3.28 13.07
CA THR A 181 0.94 3.19 12.67
C THR A 181 1.06 2.27 11.47
N TYR A 182 1.73 2.74 10.41
CA TYR A 182 1.88 2.09 9.13
C TYR A 182 3.34 2.06 8.70
N ASN A 183 3.75 0.98 8.06
CA ASN A 183 5.11 0.82 7.56
C ASN A 183 5.17 1.21 6.09
N PHE A 184 6.12 2.07 5.75
CA PHE A 184 6.41 2.46 4.39
C PHE A 184 7.78 1.92 4.00
N THR A 185 7.84 1.01 3.04
CA THR A 185 9.09 0.34 2.68
C THR A 185 9.41 0.44 1.20
N VAL A 186 10.70 0.33 0.90
CA VAL A 186 11.23 0.21 -0.46
C VAL A 186 11.46 -1.25 -0.78
N ALA A 187 11.10 -1.68 -1.98
CA ALA A 187 11.41 -2.99 -2.50
C ALA A 187 12.13 -2.86 -3.85
N GLY A 188 13.24 -3.59 -4.02
CA GLY A 188 14.04 -3.58 -5.25
C GLY A 188 14.53 -2.18 -5.62
N GLN A 189 14.45 -1.84 -6.90
CA GLN A 189 14.92 -0.55 -7.45
C GLN A 189 13.91 0.59 -7.33
N ARG A 190 12.80 0.40 -6.63
CA ARG A 190 11.74 1.41 -6.51
C ARG A 190 12.27 2.75 -6.02
N ARG A 191 11.70 3.83 -6.54
CA ARG A 191 12.01 5.21 -6.16
C ARG A 191 10.95 5.79 -5.22
N TYR A 192 10.30 4.94 -4.42
CA TYR A 192 9.26 5.32 -3.48
C TYR A 192 9.20 4.35 -2.31
N TRP A 193 8.73 4.85 -1.19
CA TRP A 193 8.27 4.04 -0.08
C TRP A 193 6.78 3.74 -0.26
N ARG A 194 6.41 2.46 -0.19
CA ARG A 194 5.01 2.01 -0.26
C ARG A 194 4.52 1.59 1.11
N MET A 195 3.30 2.04 1.48
CA MET A 195 2.59 1.54 2.65
C MET A 195 2.41 0.02 2.55
N GLN A 196 2.74 -0.71 3.61
CA GLN A 196 2.69 -2.17 3.61
C GLN A 196 1.33 -2.72 4.03
N GLU A 197 0.60 -1.98 4.85
CA GLU A 197 -0.75 -2.32 5.30
C GLU A 197 -1.77 -1.91 4.22
N MET A 198 -1.63 -2.54 3.04
CA MET A 198 -2.33 -2.15 1.81
C MET A 198 -3.82 -2.52 1.81
N THR A 199 -4.25 -3.52 2.60
CA THR A 199 -5.65 -3.96 2.62
C THR A 199 -6.57 -2.80 3.00
N ASN A 200 -7.57 -2.53 2.16
CA ASN A 200 -8.59 -1.55 2.49
C ASN A 200 -9.50 -2.12 3.58
N PRO A 201 -9.75 -1.39 4.69
CA PRO A 201 -10.57 -1.92 5.79
C PRO A 201 -12.06 -2.02 5.46
N ASP A 202 -12.55 -1.24 4.50
CA ASP A 202 -13.97 -1.09 4.19
C ASP A 202 -14.34 -1.66 2.81
N ASP A 203 -13.37 -2.16 2.03
CA ASP A 203 -13.58 -2.73 0.70
C ASP A 203 -12.56 -3.85 0.42
N PRO A 204 -12.90 -4.94 -0.27
CA PRO A 204 -11.98 -6.06 -0.56
C PRO A 204 -10.97 -5.71 -1.67
N CYS A 205 -10.23 -4.62 -1.51
CA CYS A 205 -9.19 -4.17 -2.42
C CYS A 205 -7.91 -3.78 -1.67
N CYS A 206 -6.85 -3.47 -2.42
CA CYS A 206 -5.59 -2.98 -1.88
C CYS A 206 -5.37 -1.52 -2.29
N ASP A 207 -5.01 -0.67 -1.33
CA ASP A 207 -4.61 0.71 -1.57
C ASP A 207 -3.08 0.82 -1.60
N TYR A 208 -2.52 1.18 -2.75
CA TYR A 208 -1.09 1.47 -2.89
C TYR A 208 -0.86 2.96 -2.64
N VAL A 209 -0.52 3.28 -1.41
CA VAL A 209 -0.12 4.64 -1.03
C VAL A 209 1.39 4.72 -1.12
N ASP A 210 1.89 5.55 -2.04
CA ASP A 210 3.31 5.69 -2.34
C ASP A 210 3.78 7.12 -2.06
N ILE A 211 4.98 7.25 -1.46
CA ILE A 211 5.70 8.51 -1.30
C ILE A 211 7.02 8.39 -2.07
N TYR A 212 7.21 9.23 -3.06
CA TYR A 212 8.36 9.18 -3.97
C TYR A 212 9.55 9.94 -3.41
N PHE A 213 10.74 9.57 -3.87
CA PHE A 213 11.99 10.18 -3.40
C PHE A 213 12.23 11.59 -3.95
N ASP A 214 11.65 11.89 -5.10
CA ASP A 214 11.81 13.14 -5.87
C ASP A 214 10.46 13.61 -6.45
#